data_95d7d6ef63140a62d5abad8e88432a51
#
_entry.id   95d7d6ef63140a62d5abad8e88432a51
#
_cell.length_a   1.000
_cell.length_b   1.000
_cell.length_c   1.000
_cell.angle_alpha   90.00
_cell.angle_beta   90.00
_cell.angle_gamma   90.00
#
_symmetry.space_group_name_H-M   'P 1'
#
loop_
_entity.id
_entity.type
_entity.pdbx_description
1 polymer ?
#
loop_
_entity_poly.entity_id
_entity_poly.type
_entity_poly.pdbx_seq_one_letter_code
_entity_poly.pdbx_strand_id
1 'polypeptide(L)'
;MNTKPIILTVQAFEDFRGYLAVLYDKSVDFTICQINQGYSKKAFTLRGLHFQEGEYAQAKLVSCLHGSIFNVAVDLRPGETFGHAYSAVLSFENRKQMYIPRGFAHGYLTLKDDTLISSKQKEYIQVSKEEGKGRQ
;
A
#
# COMPACT_ATOMS: atom_id res chain seq x y z
N MET A 1 -11.84 14.68 -6.84
CA MET A 1 -12.14 13.36 -7.19
C MET A 1 -12.36 12.51 -6.03
N ASN A 2 -13.46 11.87 -6.09
CA ASN A 2 -13.87 11.12 -4.99
C ASN A 2 -13.47 9.70 -5.08
N THR A 3 -12.20 9.44 -4.97
CA THR A 3 -11.74 8.09 -5.07
C THR A 3 -11.65 7.48 -3.69
N LYS A 4 -11.78 6.19 -3.62
CA LYS A 4 -11.63 5.46 -2.39
C LYS A 4 -10.70 4.29 -2.62
N PRO A 5 -10.22 3.65 -1.56
CA PRO A 5 -9.31 2.52 -1.73
C PRO A 5 -9.95 1.43 -2.57
N ILE A 6 -9.14 0.80 -3.39
CA ILE A 6 -9.58 -0.25 -4.30
C ILE A 6 -8.74 -1.48 -4.06
N ILE A 7 -9.40 -2.62 -4.00
CA ILE A 7 -8.71 -3.90 -3.87
C ILE A 7 -8.56 -4.50 -5.26
N LEU A 8 -7.33 -4.81 -5.61
CA LEU A 8 -7.00 -5.43 -6.89
C LEU A 8 -6.51 -6.84 -6.62
N THR A 9 -6.85 -7.77 -7.50
CA THR A 9 -6.31 -9.11 -7.39
C THR A 9 -5.38 -9.32 -8.57
N VAL A 10 -4.13 -9.63 -8.28
CA VAL A 10 -3.11 -9.82 -9.30
C VAL A 10 -3.30 -11.16 -9.97
N GLN A 11 -3.30 -11.16 -11.29
CA GLN A 11 -3.43 -12.39 -12.04
C GLN A 11 -2.09 -13.13 -12.08
N ALA A 12 -2.14 -14.42 -11.84
CA ALA A 12 -0.96 -15.26 -11.87
C ALA A 12 -1.06 -16.22 -13.05
N PHE A 13 0.05 -16.40 -13.73
CA PHE A 13 0.14 -17.31 -14.88
C PHE A 13 0.92 -18.54 -14.44
N GLU A 14 0.21 -19.62 -14.17
CA GLU A 14 0.78 -20.79 -13.50
C GLU A 14 1.28 -21.85 -14.45
N ASP A 15 2.31 -22.54 -14.04
CA ASP A 15 2.77 -23.76 -14.71
C ASP A 15 3.33 -24.68 -13.64
N PHE A 16 3.96 -25.79 -14.05
CA PHE A 16 4.41 -26.77 -13.07
C PHE A 16 5.51 -26.27 -12.14
N ARG A 17 6.13 -25.14 -12.45
CA ARG A 17 7.19 -24.57 -11.61
C ARG A 17 6.66 -23.58 -10.57
N GLY A 18 5.40 -23.12 -10.75
CA GLY A 18 4.85 -22.09 -9.92
C GLY A 18 4.09 -21.09 -10.77
N TYR A 19 4.29 -19.79 -10.55
CA TYR A 19 3.59 -18.81 -11.37
C TYR A 19 4.41 -17.54 -11.54
N LEU A 20 4.03 -16.80 -12.56
CA LEU A 20 4.51 -15.45 -12.78
C LEU A 20 3.33 -14.50 -12.65
N ALA A 21 3.49 -13.43 -11.93
CA ALA A 21 2.43 -12.47 -11.75
C ALA A 21 2.95 -11.07 -12.03
N VAL A 22 2.14 -10.24 -12.66
CA VAL A 22 2.52 -8.86 -12.95
C VAL A 22 1.94 -8.00 -11.83
N LEU A 23 2.79 -7.49 -10.98
CA LEU A 23 2.36 -6.74 -9.82
C LEU A 23 2.02 -5.29 -10.13
N TYR A 24 2.54 -4.77 -11.23
CA TYR A 24 2.24 -3.42 -11.64
C TYR A 24 2.52 -3.27 -13.12
N ASP A 25 1.61 -2.65 -13.84
CA ASP A 25 1.88 -2.24 -15.20
C ASP A 25 1.06 -0.99 -15.45
N LYS A 26 1.13 -0.47 -16.67
CA LYS A 26 0.48 0.79 -16.95
C LYS A 26 -1.03 0.72 -17.05
N SER A 27 -1.62 -0.45 -16.86
CA SER A 27 -3.07 -0.52 -16.82
C SER A 27 -3.59 0.13 -15.54
N VAL A 28 -2.72 0.29 -14.55
CA VAL A 28 -3.05 1.03 -13.34
C VAL A 28 -2.50 2.44 -13.55
N ASP A 29 -3.29 3.40 -13.85
CA ASP A 29 -2.83 4.73 -14.15
C ASP A 29 -2.14 5.36 -12.94
N PHE A 30 -0.85 5.14 -12.82
CA PHE A 30 -0.14 5.41 -11.60
C PHE A 30 1.35 5.56 -11.88
N THR A 31 1.86 6.74 -11.76
CA THR A 31 3.27 6.99 -11.99
C THR A 31 4.04 6.80 -10.69
N ILE A 32 4.91 5.84 -10.66
CA ILE A 32 5.67 5.51 -9.46
C ILE A 32 6.86 6.43 -9.33
N CYS A 33 7.02 7.04 -8.16
CA CYS A 33 8.21 7.83 -7.88
C CYS A 33 9.05 7.21 -6.77
N GLN A 34 8.50 6.26 -6.03
CA GLN A 34 9.23 5.65 -4.93
C GLN A 34 8.65 4.28 -4.64
N ILE A 35 9.50 3.32 -4.37
CA ILE A 35 9.09 1.98 -3.98
C ILE A 35 9.75 1.66 -2.66
N ASN A 36 8.95 1.28 -1.68
CA ASN A 36 9.45 0.92 -0.36
C ASN A 36 9.21 -0.56 -0.10
N GLN A 37 10.10 -1.14 0.69
CA GLN A 37 9.94 -2.50 1.13
C GLN A 37 9.92 -2.50 2.64
N GLY A 38 8.93 -3.15 3.23
CA GLY A 38 8.83 -3.26 4.67
C GLY A 38 8.93 -4.71 5.10
N TYR A 39 9.80 -4.98 6.04
CA TYR A 39 9.94 -6.32 6.58
C TYR A 39 9.59 -6.31 8.05
N SER A 40 8.77 -7.23 8.49
CA SER A 40 8.41 -7.38 9.90
C SER A 40 8.71 -8.80 10.33
N LYS A 41 9.57 -8.90 11.32
CA LYS A 41 10.08 -10.20 11.76
C LYS A 41 9.02 -11.04 12.45
N LYS A 42 8.16 -10.39 13.23
CA LYS A 42 7.19 -11.12 14.04
C LYS A 42 5.76 -10.80 13.66
N ALA A 43 4.91 -11.79 13.80
CA ALA A 43 3.47 -11.60 13.64
C ALA A 43 2.98 -10.58 14.67
N PHE A 44 1.89 -9.93 14.30
CA PHE A 44 1.21 -8.94 15.14
C PHE A 44 2.06 -7.71 15.43
N THR A 45 2.92 -7.37 14.49
CA THR A 45 3.63 -6.11 14.50
C THR A 45 2.73 -5.08 13.85
N LEU A 46 2.51 -3.99 14.55
CA LEU A 46 1.68 -2.90 14.04
C LEU A 46 2.56 -1.81 13.48
N ARG A 47 2.29 -1.39 12.25
CA ARG A 47 3.00 -0.27 11.63
C ARG A 47 1.97 0.77 11.20
N GLY A 48 2.19 2.00 11.63
CA GLY A 48 1.29 3.10 11.32
C GLY A 48 0.42 3.42 12.50
N LEU A 49 -0.63 4.14 12.29
CA LEU A 49 -1.03 4.73 11.00
C LEU A 49 -0.10 5.87 10.64
N HIS A 50 0.21 5.99 9.37
CA HIS A 50 1.05 7.08 8.87
C HIS A 50 0.23 7.96 7.94
N PHE A 51 0.51 9.25 7.96
CA PHE A 51 -0.20 10.19 7.12
C PHE A 51 0.72 11.34 6.75
N GLN A 52 0.70 11.70 5.48
CA GLN A 52 1.43 12.86 5.00
C GLN A 52 0.45 13.82 4.37
N GLU A 53 0.56 15.09 4.72
CA GLU A 53 -0.38 16.09 4.23
C GLU A 53 0.24 16.98 3.18
N GLY A 54 -0.63 17.73 2.52
CA GLY A 54 -0.23 18.75 1.58
C GLY A 54 0.49 18.17 0.40
N GLU A 55 1.54 18.83 0.02
CA GLU A 55 2.26 18.42 -1.18
C GLU A 55 3.03 17.12 -1.01
N TYR A 56 3.14 16.62 0.21
CA TYR A 56 3.81 15.34 0.42
C TYR A 56 2.84 14.17 0.44
N ALA A 57 1.56 14.44 0.33
CA ALA A 57 0.58 13.38 0.30
C ALA A 57 0.74 12.57 -0.98
N GLN A 58 0.70 11.27 -0.85
CA GLN A 58 0.93 10.36 -1.97
C GLN A 58 -0.10 9.27 -1.99
N ALA A 59 -0.49 8.86 -3.19
CA ALA A 59 -1.27 7.65 -3.33
C ALA A 59 -0.30 6.48 -3.25
N LYS A 60 -0.78 5.33 -2.84
CA LYS A 60 0.06 4.14 -2.63
C LYS A 60 -0.58 2.91 -3.21
N LEU A 61 0.26 2.01 -3.69
CA LEU A 61 -0.19 0.69 -4.08
C LEU A 61 0.56 -0.30 -3.19
N VAL A 62 -0.15 -1.00 -2.33
CA VAL A 62 0.43 -1.86 -1.32
C VAL A 62 0.22 -3.32 -1.68
N SER A 63 1.29 -4.10 -1.62
CA SER A 63 1.26 -5.53 -1.93
C SER A 63 1.96 -6.31 -0.83
N CYS A 64 1.44 -7.48 -0.50
CA CYS A 64 2.12 -8.36 0.45
C CYS A 64 2.86 -9.42 -0.34
N LEU A 65 4.18 -9.40 -0.25
CA LEU A 65 5.03 -10.30 -1.03
C LEU A 65 5.35 -11.60 -0.32
N HIS A 66 5.22 -11.62 0.99
CA HIS A 66 5.42 -12.82 1.78
C HIS A 66 4.66 -12.63 3.09
N GLY A 67 3.98 -13.66 3.55
CA GLY A 67 3.23 -13.55 4.77
C GLY A 67 1.84 -12.97 4.55
N SER A 68 1.37 -12.20 5.51
CA SER A 68 0.00 -11.71 5.47
C SER A 68 -0.14 -10.48 6.34
N ILE A 69 -0.95 -9.53 5.90
CA ILE A 69 -1.22 -8.33 6.69
C ILE A 69 -2.69 -8.01 6.69
N PHE A 70 -3.12 -7.36 7.77
CA PHE A 70 -4.42 -6.71 7.82
C PHE A 70 -4.15 -5.25 7.52
N ASN A 71 -4.52 -4.82 6.33
CA ASN A 71 -4.16 -3.50 5.80
C ASN A 71 -5.34 -2.55 5.96
N VAL A 72 -5.07 -1.34 6.47
CA VAL A 72 -6.13 -0.38 6.80
C VAL A 72 -5.81 0.98 6.21
N ALA A 73 -6.82 1.61 5.64
CA ALA A 73 -6.72 2.98 5.16
C ALA A 73 -7.88 3.77 5.72
N VAL A 74 -7.60 4.92 6.30
CA VAL A 74 -8.62 5.77 6.92
C VAL A 74 -8.67 7.09 6.20
N ASP A 75 -9.85 7.48 5.77
CA ASP A 75 -10.05 8.71 5.03
C ASP A 75 -9.93 9.91 5.95
N LEU A 76 -8.94 10.76 5.70
CA LEU A 76 -8.77 11.97 6.47
C LEU A 76 -9.08 13.22 5.66
N ARG A 77 -9.66 13.06 4.48
CA ARG A 77 -10.04 14.20 3.66
C ARG A 77 -11.26 14.87 4.26
N PRO A 78 -11.33 16.20 4.25
CA PRO A 78 -12.50 16.90 4.78
C PRO A 78 -13.72 16.52 3.96
N GLY A 79 -14.85 16.37 4.63
CA GLY A 79 -16.08 16.09 3.94
C GLY A 79 -16.82 14.91 4.53
N GLU A 80 -17.75 14.39 3.77
CA GLU A 80 -18.67 13.38 4.26
C GLU A 80 -18.03 12.03 4.54
N THR A 81 -16.94 11.74 3.88
CA THR A 81 -16.30 10.44 4.07
C THR A 81 -15.20 10.48 5.10
N PHE A 82 -14.98 11.63 5.76
CA PHE A 82 -13.93 11.75 6.76
C PHE A 82 -14.11 10.68 7.83
N GLY A 83 -13.05 9.97 8.12
CA GLY A 83 -13.06 8.95 9.16
C GLY A 83 -13.49 7.58 8.69
N HIS A 84 -13.94 7.45 7.45
CA HIS A 84 -14.31 6.13 6.94
C HIS A 84 -13.05 5.28 6.82
N ALA A 85 -13.14 4.04 7.26
CA ALA A 85 -12.01 3.12 7.24
C ALA A 85 -12.28 1.99 6.24
N TYR A 86 -11.23 1.60 5.54
CA TYR A 86 -11.27 0.53 4.56
C TYR A 86 -10.19 -0.46 4.94
N SER A 87 -10.51 -1.74 4.91
CA SER A 87 -9.53 -2.74 5.31
C SER A 87 -9.64 -3.98 4.47
N ALA A 88 -8.55 -4.71 4.40
CA ALA A 88 -8.53 -5.98 3.71
C ALA A 88 -7.32 -6.76 4.16
N VAL A 89 -7.41 -8.07 4.07
CA VAL A 89 -6.25 -8.92 4.27
C VAL A 89 -5.53 -9.03 2.93
N LEU A 90 -4.27 -8.66 2.92
CA LEU A 90 -3.41 -8.82 1.75
C LEU A 90 -2.39 -9.89 2.11
N SER A 91 -2.23 -10.89 1.28
CA SER A 91 -1.32 -11.97 1.60
C SER A 91 -0.62 -12.46 0.34
N PHE A 92 0.46 -13.20 0.56
CA PHE A 92 1.15 -13.84 -0.54
C PHE A 92 0.17 -14.76 -1.29
N GLU A 93 -0.67 -15.46 -0.54
CA GLU A 93 -1.58 -16.44 -1.14
C GLU A 93 -2.71 -15.82 -1.93
N ASN A 94 -3.29 -14.73 -1.43
CA ASN A 94 -4.47 -14.18 -2.10
C ASN A 94 -4.11 -13.19 -3.20
N ARG A 95 -2.86 -12.76 -3.27
CA ARG A 95 -2.35 -11.85 -4.31
C ARG A 95 -3.17 -10.57 -4.43
N LYS A 96 -3.72 -10.11 -3.33
CA LYS A 96 -4.48 -8.86 -3.36
C LYS A 96 -3.58 -7.68 -3.08
N GLN A 97 -3.90 -6.57 -3.71
CA GLN A 97 -3.21 -5.31 -3.49
C GLN A 97 -4.27 -4.28 -3.13
N MET A 98 -3.86 -3.26 -2.40
CA MET A 98 -4.77 -2.15 -2.10
C MET A 98 -4.19 -0.87 -2.68
N TYR A 99 -4.97 -0.20 -3.52
CA TYR A 99 -4.65 1.13 -3.97
C TYR A 99 -5.27 2.10 -2.98
N ILE A 100 -4.47 3.00 -2.44
CA ILE A 100 -4.91 3.96 -1.43
C ILE A 100 -4.71 5.36 -2.00
N PRO A 101 -5.80 6.12 -2.19
CA PRO A 101 -5.66 7.48 -2.74
C PRO A 101 -4.94 8.42 -1.76
N ARG A 102 -4.59 9.58 -2.25
CA ARG A 102 -4.04 10.64 -1.39
C ARG A 102 -5.07 11.01 -0.35
N GLY A 103 -4.59 11.43 0.80
CA GLY A 103 -5.48 11.91 1.86
C GLY A 103 -5.92 10.87 2.85
N PHE A 104 -5.37 9.67 2.74
CA PHE A 104 -5.68 8.58 3.66
C PHE A 104 -4.51 8.30 4.58
N ALA A 105 -4.81 8.00 5.84
CA ALA A 105 -3.81 7.44 6.72
C ALA A 105 -3.73 5.95 6.44
N HIS A 106 -2.54 5.38 6.54
CA HIS A 106 -2.32 3.99 6.18
C HIS A 106 -1.54 3.26 7.27
N GLY A 107 -1.94 2.06 7.56
CA GLY A 107 -1.20 1.20 8.48
C GLY A 107 -1.55 -0.24 8.25
N TYR A 108 -0.81 -1.11 8.91
CA TYR A 108 -1.11 -2.53 8.81
C TYR A 108 -0.61 -3.29 10.02
N LEU A 109 -1.25 -4.42 10.25
CA LEU A 109 -0.87 -5.34 11.30
C LEU A 109 -0.42 -6.62 10.63
N THR A 110 0.78 -7.09 10.94
CA THR A 110 1.23 -8.35 10.35
C THR A 110 0.51 -9.51 11.02
N LEU A 111 0.18 -10.51 10.23
CA LEU A 111 -0.54 -11.68 10.72
C LEU A 111 0.33 -12.92 10.77
N LYS A 112 1.53 -12.83 10.22
CA LYS A 112 2.48 -13.93 10.22
C LYS A 112 3.87 -13.42 10.47
N ASP A 113 4.76 -14.30 10.92
CA ASP A 113 6.18 -13.96 11.03
C ASP A 113 6.77 -13.77 9.65
N ASP A 114 7.83 -13.01 9.58
CA ASP A 114 8.58 -12.79 8.34
C ASP A 114 7.71 -12.23 7.21
N THR A 115 6.93 -11.24 7.52
CA THR A 115 6.05 -10.63 6.53
C THR A 115 6.78 -9.54 5.76
N LEU A 116 6.64 -9.57 4.44
CA LEU A 116 7.31 -8.64 3.56
C LEU A 116 6.27 -7.94 2.70
N ILE A 117 6.29 -6.61 2.70
CA ILE A 117 5.37 -5.84 1.87
C ILE A 117 6.15 -4.92 0.94
N SER A 118 5.48 -4.52 -0.11
CA SER A 118 5.99 -3.51 -1.02
C SER A 118 4.95 -2.41 -1.10
N SER A 119 5.40 -1.17 -1.09
CA SER A 119 4.52 -0.04 -1.22
C SER A 119 5.07 0.86 -2.31
N LYS A 120 4.32 1.03 -3.38
CA LYS A 120 4.70 1.89 -4.49
C LYS A 120 3.96 3.21 -4.34
N GLN A 121 4.71 4.31 -4.32
CA GLN A 121 4.13 5.62 -4.13
C GLN A 121 3.99 6.34 -5.46
N LYS A 122 2.88 7.02 -5.60
CA LYS A 122 2.64 7.84 -6.76
C LYS A 122 3.46 9.11 -6.65
N GLU A 123 3.54 9.82 -7.73
CA GLU A 123 4.31 11.01 -7.86
C GLU A 123 4.32 11.90 -6.65
N TYR A 124 5.47 12.44 -6.38
CA TYR A 124 5.77 13.18 -5.19
C TYR A 124 6.38 14.50 -5.64
N ILE A 125 5.78 15.56 -5.23
CA ILE A 125 6.12 16.84 -5.79
C ILE A 125 7.40 17.44 -5.29
N GLN A 126 7.60 17.43 -4.00
CA GLN A 126 8.76 18.04 -3.41
C GLN A 126 9.77 17.00 -3.04
N VAL A 127 10.77 16.85 -3.83
CA VAL A 127 11.74 15.81 -3.60
C VAL A 127 12.99 16.29 -2.93
N SER A 128 13.55 17.33 -3.48
CA SER A 128 14.89 17.70 -3.15
C SER A 128 15.14 18.09 -1.73
N LYS A 129 14.20 18.68 -1.07
CA LYS A 129 14.47 19.11 0.25
C LYS A 129 14.20 18.14 1.29
N GLU A 130 13.65 17.06 0.95
CA GLU A 130 13.15 16.19 1.96
C GLU A 130 14.04 15.13 2.43
N GLU A 131 15.06 14.85 1.74
CA GLU A 131 16.05 13.90 2.14
C GLU A 131 15.69 13.09 3.33
N GLY A 132 14.82 12.20 3.17
CA GLY A 132 14.48 11.30 4.22
C GLY A 132 13.45 11.77 5.21
N LYS A 133 13.08 13.03 5.16
CA LYS A 133 12.07 13.49 6.06
C LYS A 133 10.72 13.21 5.52
N GLY A 134 9.79 12.91 6.38
CA GLY A 134 8.44 12.67 5.96
C GLY A 134 8.22 11.47 5.10
N ARG A 135 9.20 10.63 4.98
CA ARG A 135 9.06 9.43 4.21
C ARG A 135 8.92 8.27 5.12
N GLN A 136 7.87 7.56 5.02
CA GLN A 136 7.66 6.43 5.92
C GLN A 136 7.11 5.24 5.19
#